data_68744e98c19c42a70a3adb671d325680
#
_entry.id   68744e98c19c42a70a3adb671d325680
#
_cell.length_a   1.000
_cell.length_b   1.000
_cell.length_c   1.000
_cell.angle_alpha   90.00
_cell.angle_beta   90.00
_cell.angle_gamma   90.00
#
_symmetry.space_group_name_H-M   'P 1'
#
loop_
_entity.id
_entity.type
_entity.pdbx_description
1 polymer ?
#
loop_
_entity_poly.entity_id
_entity_poly.type
_entity_poly.pdbx_seq_one_letter_code
_entity_poly.pdbx_strand_id
1 'polypeptide(L)' 'MKKAEFEFVVRSIVDELVCFLMEDYKMPLLDAMDKVYKSHIFEKLQDKGTGLYLRSAAYAYEYLKKEL' A
#
# COMPACT_ATOMS: atom_id res chain seq x y z
N MET A 1 18.95 0.01 5.57
CA MET A 1 18.43 0.22 4.21
C MET A 1 18.57 1.68 3.81
N LYS A 2 19.06 1.94 2.61
CA LYS A 2 19.18 3.31 2.12
C LYS A 2 17.79 3.88 1.81
N LYS A 3 17.67 5.19 1.90
CA LYS A 3 16.39 5.88 1.68
C LYS A 3 15.78 5.51 0.32
N ALA A 4 16.58 5.49 -0.75
CA ALA A 4 16.06 5.17 -2.08
C ALA A 4 15.54 3.74 -2.16
N GLU A 5 16.18 2.80 -1.49
CA GLU A 5 15.72 1.41 -1.45
C GLU A 5 14.41 1.29 -0.69
N PHE A 6 14.29 1.99 0.42
CA PHE A 6 13.07 2.00 1.22
C PHE A 6 11.90 2.56 0.41
N GLU A 7 12.11 3.70 -0.25
CA GLU A 7 11.07 4.31 -1.07
C GLU A 7 10.64 3.40 -2.22
N PHE A 8 11.58 2.69 -2.83
CA PHE A 8 11.28 1.75 -3.89
C PHE A 8 10.40 0.61 -3.38
N VAL A 9 10.72 0.05 -2.21
CA VAL A 9 9.94 -1.04 -1.63
C VAL A 9 8.52 -0.57 -1.31
N VAL A 10 8.39 0.60 -0.68
CA VAL A 10 7.08 1.16 -0.34
C VAL A 10 6.26 1.37 -1.60
N ARG A 11 6.86 1.95 -2.63
CA ARG A 11 6.16 2.20 -3.89
C ARG A 11 5.70 0.91 -4.56
N SER A 12 6.54 -0.13 -4.53
CA SER A 12 6.17 -1.43 -5.09
C SER A 12 4.94 -2.00 -4.40
N ILE A 13 4.89 -1.89 -3.07
CA ILE A 13 3.74 -2.36 -2.31
C ILE A 13 2.50 -1.54 -2.66
N VAL A 14 2.64 -0.22 -2.73
CA VAL A 14 1.52 0.66 -3.10
C VAL A 14 0.97 0.29 -4.48
N ASP A 15 1.84 0.06 -5.44
CA ASP A 15 1.41 -0.32 -6.79
C ASP A 15 0.60 -1.61 -6.77
N GLU A 16 1.03 -2.59 -6.00
CA GLU A 16 0.29 -3.85 -5.87
C GLU A 16 -1.05 -3.64 -5.16
N LEU A 17 -1.10 -2.80 -4.13
CA LEU A 17 -2.37 -2.48 -3.46
C LEU A 17 -3.36 -1.83 -4.41
N VAL A 18 -2.88 -0.92 -5.26
CA VAL A 18 -3.72 -0.28 -6.28
C VAL A 18 -4.28 -1.34 -7.23
N CYS A 19 -3.43 -2.28 -7.67
CA CYS A 19 -3.89 -3.35 -8.55
C CYS A 19 -4.96 -4.22 -7.89
N PHE A 20 -4.78 -4.56 -6.62
CA PHE A 20 -5.79 -5.35 -5.89
C PHE A 20 -7.14 -4.64 -5.85
N LEU A 21 -7.14 -3.33 -5.57
CA LEU A 21 -8.38 -2.57 -5.53
C LEU A 21 -9.06 -2.51 -6.90
N MET A 22 -8.28 -2.35 -7.95
CA MET A 22 -8.82 -2.32 -9.30
C MET A 22 -9.46 -3.66 -9.69
N GLU A 23 -8.85 -4.76 -9.28
CA GLU A 23 -9.35 -6.10 -9.59
C GLU A 23 -10.53 -6.50 -8.72
N ASP A 24 -10.42 -6.31 -7.40
CA ASP A 24 -11.42 -6.79 -6.46
C ASP A 24 -12.65 -5.90 -6.39
N TYR A 25 -12.48 -4.60 -6.49
CA TYR A 25 -13.56 -3.63 -6.34
C TYR A 25 -13.93 -2.93 -7.63
N LYS A 26 -13.23 -3.26 -8.72
CA LYS A 26 -13.48 -2.65 -10.05
C LYS A 26 -13.30 -1.14 -10.02
N MET A 27 -12.43 -0.65 -9.17
CA MET A 27 -12.15 0.78 -9.08
C MET A 27 -11.34 1.27 -10.27
N PRO A 28 -11.64 2.47 -10.79
CA PRO A 28 -10.73 3.11 -11.74
C PRO A 28 -9.38 3.37 -11.10
N LEU A 29 -8.34 3.47 -11.91
CA LEU A 29 -6.97 3.67 -11.42
C LEU A 29 -6.87 4.83 -10.44
N LEU A 30 -7.43 5.98 -10.80
CA LEU A 30 -7.32 7.17 -9.95
C LEU A 30 -8.02 6.99 -8.61
N ASP A 31 -9.17 6.33 -8.59
CA ASP A 31 -9.89 6.05 -7.36
C ASP A 31 -9.11 5.10 -6.47
N ALA A 32 -8.53 4.06 -7.05
CA ALA A 32 -7.73 3.10 -6.31
C ALA A 32 -6.49 3.77 -5.70
N MET A 33 -5.82 4.60 -6.48
CA MET A 33 -4.66 5.35 -5.99
C MET A 33 -5.05 6.27 -4.84
N ASP A 34 -6.17 6.97 -4.97
CA ASP A 34 -6.66 7.88 -3.94
C ASP A 34 -6.93 7.13 -2.63
N LYS A 35 -7.58 5.97 -2.72
CA LYS A 35 -7.86 5.14 -1.55
C LYS A 35 -6.59 4.73 -0.83
N VAL A 36 -5.58 4.27 -1.57
CA VAL A 36 -4.32 3.83 -0.97
C VAL A 36 -3.60 5.00 -0.33
N TYR A 37 -3.47 6.12 -1.03
CA TYR A 37 -2.70 7.27 -0.51
C TYR A 37 -3.36 7.95 0.69
N LYS A 38 -4.68 7.84 0.83
CA LYS A 38 -5.40 8.40 1.98
C LYS A 38 -5.56 7.42 3.12
N SER A 39 -5.13 6.17 2.96
CA SER A 39 -5.31 5.14 3.98
C SER A 39 -4.29 5.26 5.10
N HIS A 40 -4.65 4.75 6.27
CA HIS A 40 -3.72 4.64 7.39
C HIS A 40 -2.60 3.65 7.09
N ILE A 41 -2.87 2.64 6.25
CA ILE A 41 -1.86 1.67 5.88
C ILE A 41 -0.72 2.32 5.11
N PHE A 42 -1.00 3.33 4.32
CA PHE A 42 0.03 4.07 3.60
C PHE A 42 0.97 4.79 4.57
N GLU A 43 0.42 5.40 5.62
CA GLU A 43 1.24 6.04 6.64
C GLU A 43 2.13 5.03 7.34
N LYS A 44 1.60 3.85 7.67
CA LYS A 44 2.37 2.78 8.31
C LYS A 44 3.45 2.22 7.41
N LEU A 45 3.20 2.16 6.10
CA LEU A 45 4.22 1.71 5.14
C LEU A 45 5.42 2.65 5.12
N GLN A 46 5.17 3.95 5.30
CA GLN A 46 6.23 4.95 5.29
C GLN A 46 6.99 5.03 6.62
N ASP A 47 6.47 4.40 7.67
CA ASP A 47 7.09 4.40 8.97
C ASP A 47 7.94 3.14 9.14
N LYS A 48 9.26 3.30 9.12
CA LYS A 48 10.19 2.18 9.26
C LYS A 48 10.00 1.43 10.57
N GLY A 49 9.54 2.11 11.61
CA GLY A 49 9.33 1.52 12.92
C GLY A 49 8.26 0.44 12.95
N THR A 50 7.29 0.50 12.05
CA THR A 50 6.23 -0.53 11.99
C THR A 50 6.70 -1.82 11.36
N GLY A 51 7.76 -1.77 10.53
CA GLY A 51 8.24 -2.93 9.79
C GLY A 51 7.28 -3.41 8.72
N LEU A 52 6.21 -2.67 8.44
CA LEU A 52 5.20 -3.09 7.47
C LEU A 52 5.77 -3.21 6.06
N TYR A 53 6.74 -2.36 5.72
CA TYR A 53 7.38 -2.40 4.40
C TYR A 53 8.15 -3.72 4.16
N LEU A 54 8.40 -4.49 5.22
CA LEU A 54 9.07 -5.79 5.11
C LEU A 54 8.07 -6.92 4.88
N ARG A 55 6.79 -6.62 4.92
CA ARG A 55 5.73 -7.61 4.68
C ARG A 55 5.30 -7.58 3.23
N SER A 56 4.58 -8.61 2.82
CA SER A 56 4.05 -8.66 1.45
C SER A 56 2.92 -7.65 1.26
N ALA A 57 2.65 -7.31 -0.01
CA ALA A 57 1.52 -6.45 -0.34
C ALA A 57 0.19 -7.09 0.08
N ALA A 58 0.10 -8.42 0.00
CA ALA A 58 -1.11 -9.13 0.45
C ALA A 58 -1.38 -8.91 1.93
N TYR A 59 -0.32 -8.88 2.74
CA TYR A 59 -0.43 -8.61 4.18
C TYR A 59 -0.97 -7.19 4.40
N ALA A 60 -0.40 -6.21 3.71
CA ALA A 60 -0.86 -4.83 3.80
C ALA A 60 -2.29 -4.68 3.31
N TYR A 61 -2.67 -5.43 2.27
CA TYR A 61 -4.01 -5.38 1.71
C TYR A 61 -5.08 -5.83 2.70
N GLU A 62 -4.77 -6.83 3.53
CA GLU A 62 -5.72 -7.28 4.55
C GLU A 62 -6.09 -6.14 5.51
N TYR A 63 -5.11 -5.30 5.86
CA TYR A 63 -5.38 -4.14 6.69
C TYR A 63 -6.10 -3.04 5.92
N LEU A 64 -5.75 -2.84 4.66
CA LEU A 64 -6.41 -1.84 3.82
C LEU A 64 -7.90 -2.14 3.66
N LYS A 65 -8.26 -3.41 3.47
CA LYS A 65 -9.65 -3.80 3.34
C LYS A 65 -10.50 -3.43 4.54
N LYS A 66 -9.90 -3.40 5.72
CA LYS A 66 -10.61 -3.01 6.94
C LYS A 66 -10.94 -1.52 6.97
N GLU A 67 -10.29 -0.72 6.17
CA GLU A 67 -10.53 0.72 6.08
C GLU A 67 -11.55 1.08 5.00
N LEU A 68 -11.92 0.13 4.17
CA LEU A 68 -12.86 0.37 3.06
C LEU A 68 -14.35 0.27 3.51
#